data_4411bdaa59ed2d0d6257a80d910acf74
#
_entry.id   4411bdaa59ed2d0d6257a80d910acf74
#
_cell.length_a   1.000
_cell.length_b   1.000
_cell.length_c   1.000
_cell.angle_alpha   90.00
_cell.angle_beta   90.00
_cell.angle_gamma   90.00
#
_symmetry.space_group_name_H-M   'P 1'
#
loop_
_entity.id
_entity.type
_entity.pdbx_description
1 polymer ?
#
loop_
_entity_poly.entity_id
_entity_poly.type
_entity_poly.pdbx_seq_one_letter_code
_entity_poly.pdbx_strand_id
1 'polypeptide(L)'
;MEEVNVHEDLKGVILYAKPEYDDEVKQDWLILVESIKRERHFRSNDLHIYRHASYGLRNGVFYCGEIPGNWGFANGFKFYLPTEKQKIEFIKKIAKEGYKYISVLNKLVKKT
;
A
#
# COMPACT_ATOMS: atom_id res chain seq x y z
N MET A 1 -16.21 4.32 -3.71
CA MET A 1 -15.09 3.49 -4.22
C MET A 1 -15.46 2.01 -4.08
N GLU A 2 -14.99 1.20 -5.00
CA GLU A 2 -15.23 -0.23 -4.98
C GLU A 2 -14.33 -0.92 -3.96
N GLU A 3 -14.92 -1.69 -3.05
CA GLU A 3 -14.18 -2.44 -2.04
C GLU A 3 -13.50 -3.65 -2.67
N VAL A 4 -12.28 -3.92 -2.24
CA VAL A 4 -11.46 -5.02 -2.72
C VAL A 4 -11.21 -6.00 -1.57
N ASN A 5 -11.48 -7.28 -1.82
CA ASN A 5 -11.06 -8.34 -0.90
C ASN A 5 -9.61 -8.68 -1.22
N VAL A 6 -8.71 -8.41 -0.27
CA VAL A 6 -7.29 -8.72 -0.49
C VAL A 6 -7.04 -10.22 -0.41
N HIS A 7 -6.19 -10.71 -1.28
CA HIS A 7 -5.81 -12.12 -1.36
C HIS A 7 -4.39 -12.25 -1.92
N GLU A 8 -3.85 -13.45 -1.79
CA GLU A 8 -2.43 -13.72 -2.08
C GLU A 8 -2.02 -13.53 -3.55
N ASP A 9 -2.99 -13.50 -4.47
CA ASP A 9 -2.69 -13.33 -5.91
C ASP A 9 -2.54 -11.86 -6.31
N LEU A 10 -2.90 -10.91 -5.45
CA LEU A 10 -2.76 -9.50 -5.75
C LEU A 10 -1.28 -9.08 -5.66
N LYS A 11 -0.78 -8.49 -6.73
CA LYS A 11 0.57 -7.92 -6.78
C LYS A 11 0.63 -6.86 -7.88
N GLY A 12 1.47 -5.86 -7.68
CA GLY A 12 1.66 -4.80 -8.65
C GLY A 12 0.46 -3.87 -8.81
N VAL A 13 -0.46 -3.88 -7.86
CA VAL A 13 -1.67 -3.05 -7.90
C VAL A 13 -1.58 -1.94 -6.87
N ILE A 14 -2.27 -0.84 -7.16
CA ILE A 14 -2.42 0.26 -6.21
C ILE A 14 -3.76 0.09 -5.51
N LEU A 15 -3.72 0.07 -4.18
CA LEU A 15 -4.92 -0.01 -3.35
C LEU A 15 -5.05 1.23 -2.48
N TYR A 16 -6.30 1.60 -2.20
CA TYR A 16 -6.65 2.61 -1.20
C TYR A 16 -6.92 1.85 0.10
N ALA A 17 -6.13 2.13 1.13
CA ALA A 17 -6.27 1.49 2.44
C ALA A 17 -6.89 2.48 3.43
N LYS A 18 -8.03 2.11 3.98
CA LYS A 18 -8.75 2.92 4.95
C LYS A 18 -8.78 2.20 6.29
N PRO A 19 -8.34 2.84 7.40
CA PRO A 19 -8.46 2.23 8.73
C PRO A 19 -9.93 1.93 9.07
N GLU A 20 -10.19 0.76 9.64
CA GLU A 20 -11.54 0.37 10.07
C GLU A 20 -12.02 1.16 11.27
N TYR A 21 -11.08 1.58 12.11
CA TYR A 21 -11.38 2.34 13.30
C TYR A 21 -10.98 3.79 13.10
N ASP A 22 -11.89 4.69 13.44
CA ASP A 22 -11.65 6.13 13.34
C ASP A 22 -10.75 6.54 14.51
N ASP A 23 -9.47 6.75 14.20
CA ASP A 23 -8.45 7.15 15.15
C ASP A 23 -7.75 8.39 14.58
N GLU A 24 -7.62 9.43 15.40
CA GLU A 24 -6.99 10.69 14.98
C GLU A 24 -5.55 10.50 14.46
N VAL A 25 -4.88 9.45 14.92
CA VAL A 25 -3.50 9.14 14.51
C VAL A 25 -3.43 8.41 13.18
N LYS A 26 -4.49 7.68 12.82
CA LYS A 26 -4.53 6.90 11.58
C LYS A 26 -5.02 7.73 10.42
N GLN A 27 -4.50 7.46 9.25
CA GLN A 27 -4.90 8.12 8.02
C GLN A 27 -5.15 7.10 6.91
N ASP A 28 -5.78 7.55 5.84
CA ASP A 28 -5.95 6.76 4.64
C ASP A 28 -4.62 6.74 3.87
N TRP A 29 -4.35 5.63 3.19
CA TRP A 29 -3.11 5.41 2.46
C TRP A 29 -3.38 4.93 1.06
N LEU A 30 -2.51 5.32 0.12
CA LEU A 30 -2.37 4.63 -1.17
C LEU A 30 -1.13 3.75 -1.05
N ILE A 31 -1.27 2.49 -1.45
CA ILE A 31 -0.17 1.54 -1.37
C ILE A 31 0.04 0.86 -2.73
N LEU A 32 1.29 0.65 -3.09
CA LEU A 32 1.68 -0.15 -4.25
C LEU A 32 2.12 -1.51 -3.74
N VAL A 33 1.31 -2.52 -4.03
CA VAL A 33 1.48 -3.87 -3.47
C VAL A 33 2.62 -4.60 -4.18
N GLU A 34 3.61 -5.08 -3.42
CA GLU A 34 4.63 -5.99 -3.92
C GLU A 34 4.10 -7.42 -3.94
N SER A 35 3.64 -7.90 -2.78
CA SER A 35 3.10 -9.24 -2.62
C SER A 35 2.24 -9.30 -1.37
N ILE A 36 1.37 -10.30 -1.32
CA ILE A 36 0.54 -10.56 -0.15
C ILE A 36 0.74 -12.02 0.23
N LYS A 37 1.13 -12.26 1.47
CA LYS A 37 1.42 -13.59 1.97
C LYS A 37 0.67 -13.84 3.27
N ARG A 38 0.19 -15.08 3.44
CA ARG A 38 -0.41 -15.48 4.70
C ARG A 38 0.71 -15.83 5.67
N GLU A 39 0.79 -15.07 6.75
CA GLU A 39 1.84 -15.25 7.75
C GLU A 39 1.23 -15.38 9.14
N ARG A 40 1.85 -16.22 9.95
CA ARG A 40 1.45 -16.40 11.33
C ARG A 40 2.03 -15.28 12.18
N HIS A 41 1.15 -14.64 12.94
CA HIS A 41 1.55 -13.62 13.90
C HIS A 41 0.90 -13.94 15.24
N PHE A 42 1.69 -14.23 16.25
CA PHE A 42 1.20 -14.72 17.55
C PHE A 42 0.28 -15.93 17.37
N ARG A 43 -1.01 -15.77 17.68
CA ARG A 43 -2.01 -16.85 17.59
C ARG A 43 -2.91 -16.72 16.36
N SER A 44 -2.69 -15.72 15.57
CA SER A 44 -3.50 -15.49 14.36
C SER A 44 -2.70 -15.80 13.10
N ASN A 45 -3.43 -16.11 12.05
CA ASN A 45 -2.88 -16.37 10.73
C ASN A 45 -3.48 -15.35 9.78
N ASP A 46 -2.75 -14.27 9.52
CA ASP A 46 -3.24 -13.12 8.78
C ASP A 46 -2.49 -12.90 7.48
N LEU A 47 -3.13 -12.15 6.57
CA LEU A 47 -2.47 -11.71 5.35
C LEU A 47 -1.56 -10.54 5.67
N HIS A 48 -0.30 -10.67 5.27
CA HIS A 48 0.70 -9.62 5.36
C HIS A 48 0.88 -9.00 3.97
N ILE A 49 0.72 -7.70 3.88
CA ILE A 49 0.86 -6.96 2.63
C ILE A 49 2.25 -6.34 2.60
N TYR A 50 3.10 -6.86 1.70
CA TYR A 50 4.40 -6.26 1.41
C TYR A 50 4.21 -5.17 0.36
N ARG A 51 4.79 -4.00 0.58
CA ARG A 51 4.54 -2.82 -0.22
C ARG A 51 5.83 -2.31 -0.83
N HIS A 52 5.76 -1.91 -2.10
CA HIS A 52 6.85 -1.18 -2.73
C HIS A 52 6.91 0.26 -2.22
N ALA A 53 5.74 0.87 -2.04
CA ALA A 53 5.63 2.26 -1.65
C ALA A 53 4.29 2.51 -0.96
N SER A 54 4.26 3.52 -0.10
CA SER A 54 3.05 3.96 0.60
C SER A 54 2.99 5.48 0.64
N TYR A 55 1.80 6.03 0.44
CA TYR A 55 1.57 7.47 0.40
C TYR A 55 0.40 7.82 1.33
N GLY A 56 0.69 8.59 2.38
CA GLY A 56 -0.31 9.04 3.33
C GLY A 56 -1.12 10.19 2.78
N LEU A 57 -2.44 10.05 2.76
CA LEU A 57 -3.33 11.02 2.11
C LEU A 57 -3.59 12.26 2.95
N ARG A 58 -3.40 12.19 4.27
CA ARG A 58 -3.62 13.33 5.14
C ARG A 58 -2.39 14.23 5.26
N ASN A 59 -1.22 13.63 5.47
CA ASN A 59 0.01 14.39 5.71
C ASN A 59 0.98 14.40 4.53
N GLY A 60 0.68 13.69 3.45
CA GLY A 60 1.52 13.64 2.26
C GLY A 60 2.84 12.90 2.42
N VAL A 61 3.00 12.12 3.50
CA VAL A 61 4.23 11.38 3.73
C VAL A 61 4.36 10.24 2.72
N PHE A 62 5.58 9.98 2.28
CA PHE A 62 5.89 8.90 1.34
C PHE A 62 6.92 7.96 1.97
N TYR A 63 6.65 6.67 1.90
CA TYR A 63 7.60 5.64 2.30
C TYR A 63 7.89 4.72 1.14
N CYS A 64 9.18 4.45 0.92
CA CYS A 64 9.63 3.41 0.00
C CYS A 64 9.79 2.13 0.82
N GLY A 65 9.10 1.09 0.41
CA GLY A 65 9.08 -0.16 1.18
C GLY A 65 8.08 -0.11 2.33
N GLU A 66 8.41 -0.75 3.44
CA GLU A 66 7.53 -0.85 4.59
C GLU A 66 7.47 0.45 5.41
N ILE A 67 6.29 0.75 5.94
CA ILE A 67 6.12 1.89 6.84
C ILE A 67 6.76 1.55 8.19
N PRO A 68 7.65 2.40 8.71
CA PRO A 68 8.27 2.14 10.02
C PRO A 68 7.21 1.98 11.12
N GLY A 69 7.36 0.97 11.94
CA GLY A 69 6.44 0.68 13.03
C GLY A 69 5.11 0.06 12.61
N ASN A 70 4.90 -0.16 11.32
CA ASN A 70 3.70 -0.82 10.81
C ASN A 70 3.97 -2.30 10.61
N TRP A 71 3.03 -3.14 11.07
CA TRP A 71 3.17 -4.60 10.99
C TRP A 71 2.88 -5.16 9.60
N GLY A 72 2.28 -4.37 8.71
CA GLY A 72 1.97 -4.80 7.35
C GLY A 72 0.75 -5.70 7.21
N PHE A 73 0.08 -6.03 8.28
CA PHE A 73 -1.07 -6.92 8.23
C PHE A 73 -2.31 -6.22 7.67
N ALA A 74 -3.12 -7.01 6.96
CA ALA A 74 -4.32 -6.51 6.32
C ALA A 74 -5.45 -6.20 7.31
N ASN A 75 -5.48 -6.89 8.47
CA ASN A 75 -6.53 -6.67 9.45
C ASN A 75 -6.44 -5.25 10.03
N GLY A 76 -7.61 -4.67 10.32
CA GLY A 76 -7.70 -3.29 10.79
C GLY A 76 -7.82 -2.27 9.67
N PHE A 77 -7.82 -2.72 8.42
CA PHE A 77 -8.02 -1.87 7.24
C PHE A 77 -9.07 -2.45 6.32
N LYS A 78 -9.78 -1.57 5.64
CA LYS A 78 -10.57 -1.92 4.47
C LYS A 78 -9.85 -1.39 3.24
N PHE A 79 -9.94 -2.13 2.15
CA PHE A 79 -9.22 -1.81 0.93
C PHE A 79 -10.21 -1.52 -0.20
N TYR A 80 -9.86 -0.54 -1.02
CA TYR A 80 -10.70 -0.09 -2.13
C TYR A 80 -9.84 0.14 -3.36
N LEU A 81 -10.48 0.10 -4.53
CA LEU A 81 -9.83 0.58 -5.75
C LEU A 81 -9.73 2.09 -5.67
N PRO A 82 -8.54 2.67 -5.87
CA PRO A 82 -8.40 4.12 -5.90
C PRO A 82 -9.03 4.71 -7.16
N THR A 83 -9.36 5.99 -7.10
CA THR A 83 -9.79 6.72 -8.30
C THR A 83 -8.61 6.90 -9.25
N GLU A 84 -8.90 7.19 -10.53
CA GLU A 84 -7.84 7.47 -11.50
C GLU A 84 -6.99 8.66 -11.09
N LYS A 85 -7.62 9.68 -10.51
CA LYS A 85 -6.90 10.86 -10.00
C LYS A 85 -5.92 10.47 -8.90
N GLN A 86 -6.34 9.62 -7.96
CA GLN A 86 -5.48 9.14 -6.89
C GLN A 86 -4.31 8.33 -7.42
N LYS A 87 -4.54 7.45 -8.39
CA LYS A 87 -3.46 6.68 -9.03
C LYS A 87 -2.44 7.60 -9.68
N ILE A 88 -2.90 8.58 -10.43
CA ILE A 88 -2.02 9.54 -11.11
C ILE A 88 -1.19 10.32 -10.11
N GLU A 89 -1.81 10.80 -9.05
CA GLU A 89 -1.11 11.54 -7.99
C GLU A 89 -0.03 10.68 -7.31
N PHE A 90 -0.35 9.40 -7.05
CA PHE A 90 0.61 8.49 -6.44
C PHE A 90 1.78 8.19 -7.36
N ILE A 91 1.52 7.93 -8.65
CA ILE A 91 2.56 7.68 -9.64
C ILE A 91 3.49 8.91 -9.77
N LYS A 92 2.91 10.11 -9.79
CA LYS A 92 3.69 11.35 -9.80
C LYS A 92 4.54 11.50 -8.53
N LYS A 93 3.99 11.13 -7.37
CA LYS A 93 4.73 11.18 -6.11
C LYS A 93 5.91 10.21 -6.12
N ILE A 94 5.71 8.99 -6.60
CA ILE A 94 6.76 7.99 -6.76
C ILE A 94 7.89 8.54 -7.63
N ALA A 95 7.54 9.14 -8.78
CA ALA A 95 8.51 9.74 -9.69
C ALA A 95 9.25 10.91 -9.04
N LYS A 96 8.54 11.76 -8.32
CA LYS A 96 9.13 12.92 -7.62
C LYS A 96 10.13 12.50 -6.56
N GLU A 97 9.88 11.38 -5.90
CA GLU A 97 10.79 10.82 -4.88
C GLU A 97 11.98 10.07 -5.49
N GLY A 98 12.06 10.01 -6.81
CA GLY A 98 13.22 9.45 -7.51
C GLY A 98 13.09 7.97 -7.85
N TYR A 99 11.89 7.43 -7.92
CA TYR A 99 11.65 6.02 -8.19
C TYR A 99 10.82 5.80 -9.45
N LYS A 100 10.92 4.61 -10.01
CA LYS A 100 10.12 4.14 -11.14
C LYS A 100 9.67 2.72 -10.87
N TYR A 101 8.38 2.46 -11.08
CA TYR A 101 7.85 1.11 -10.97
C TYR A 101 7.89 0.43 -12.34
N ILE A 102 8.48 -0.75 -12.39
CA ILE A 102 8.56 -1.58 -13.60
C ILE A 102 7.58 -2.74 -13.44
N SER A 103 6.41 -2.64 -14.05
CA SER A 103 5.32 -3.59 -13.85
C SER A 103 5.66 -5.00 -14.31
N VAL A 104 6.36 -5.14 -15.42
CA VAL A 104 6.77 -6.45 -15.96
C VAL A 104 7.62 -7.23 -14.96
N LEU A 105 8.45 -6.53 -14.18
CA LEU A 105 9.34 -7.13 -13.20
C LEU A 105 8.77 -7.09 -11.79
N ASN A 106 7.67 -6.39 -11.58
CA ASN A 106 7.13 -6.07 -10.27
C ASN A 106 8.22 -5.53 -9.33
N LYS A 107 8.94 -4.52 -9.80
CA LYS A 107 10.04 -3.91 -9.05
C LYS A 107 9.92 -2.39 -9.05
N LEU A 108 10.21 -1.81 -7.90
CA LEU A 108 10.40 -0.38 -7.74
C LEU A 108 11.90 -0.12 -7.77
N VAL A 109 12.36 0.67 -8.73
CA VAL A 109 13.78 0.95 -8.91
C VAL A 109 14.05 2.44 -8.73
N LYS A 110 15.22 2.75 -8.18
CA LYS A 110 15.66 4.14 -8.04
C LYS A 110 16.14 4.66 -9.39
N LYS A 111 15.68 5.84 -9.76
CA LYS A 111 16.17 6.51 -10.98
C LYS A 111 17.59 7.00 -10.74
N THR A 112 18.41 6.84 -11.74
CA THR A 112 19.77 7.37 -11.74
C THR A 112 19.84 8.70 -12.49
#